data_f9d52128ce55e432bb7de10771ee8d89
#
_entry.id   f9d52128ce55e432bb7de10771ee8d89
#
_cell.length_a   1.000
_cell.length_b   1.000
_cell.length_c   1.000
_cell.angle_alpha   90.00
_cell.angle_beta   90.00
_cell.angle_gamma   90.00
#
_symmetry.space_group_name_H-M   'P 1'
#
loop_
_entity.id
_entity.type
_entity.pdbx_description
1 polymer ?
#
loop_
_entity_poly.entity_id
_entity_poly.type
_entity_poly.pdbx_seq_one_letter_code
_entity_poly.pdbx_strand_id
1 'polypeptide(L)'
;MFRSRLLKRTLATVTETNPNRVHGGLKDQDRIFQNLHGYYGASLESAKKRGDWYKTKELVLKGDSWIIDQIKQSGLRGRGGAGFPSGLKWSFMNPPGWEKNPGPRYVVINADEGEPGTCKDREIMRKEPHKLVEGCLLSGRAMNATAAYIYIRGEFYEEYLALEKAIKEAYAAGLIGKDACGTGYSFDVYVHRGMGAYICGEETALIESLEGKQGKPRLKPPFPAAVGLFGRPSTVTNVETVAVAPTILRRGPEWFASLGRERNTGVKLFGISGHVNNPCVVEEEMSIPLRELIDKHCGGVKGGWDNLLAIIPGGSSVPSLTKDACADALMDYDGLKEAGSSLGTGAVIVMDKSTDLIKAIARLSHFYQHESCGQCTPCREGTTWLAKTMDRFVIGDAQSREIDMIIEVSKRLEGHSICGLGDAAAWPVQALIKNFRPVIEDRIASFQRTQDKKVEYGGWVDGATVKDGLVRDVPHHFHH
;
A
#
# COMPACT_ATOMS: atom_id res chain seq x y z
N MET A 1 41.89 -11.59 5.58
CA MET A 1 42.31 -10.20 5.40
C MET A 1 41.53 -9.59 4.24
N PHE A 2 40.32 -9.07 4.50
CA PHE A 2 39.60 -8.26 3.53
C PHE A 2 39.54 -6.84 4.07
N ARG A 3 40.44 -6.00 3.60
CA ARG A 3 40.44 -4.57 3.89
C ARG A 3 39.34 -3.89 3.07
N SER A 4 38.41 -3.26 3.78
CA SER A 4 37.41 -2.36 3.28
C SER A 4 38.02 -1.23 2.45
N ARG A 5 37.78 -1.20 1.15
CA ARG A 5 37.88 0.04 0.38
C ARG A 5 36.59 0.83 0.55
N LEU A 6 36.54 1.67 1.55
CA LEU A 6 35.64 2.82 1.60
C LEU A 6 36.06 3.78 0.48
N LEU A 7 35.39 3.73 -0.62
CA LEU A 7 35.48 4.75 -1.66
C LEU A 7 34.88 6.04 -1.08
N LYS A 8 35.76 7.01 -0.81
CA LYS A 8 35.38 8.41 -0.70
C LYS A 8 34.74 8.83 -2.01
N ARG A 9 33.41 8.85 -2.05
CA ARG A 9 32.70 9.56 -3.13
C ARG A 9 32.79 11.05 -2.79
N THR A 10 33.47 11.78 -3.62
CA THR A 10 33.42 13.24 -3.79
C THR A 10 31.97 13.68 -3.86
N LEU A 11 31.64 14.75 -3.15
CA LEU A 11 30.39 15.49 -3.25
C LEU A 11 30.08 15.74 -4.73
N ALA A 12 29.20 14.95 -5.29
CA ALA A 12 28.62 15.25 -6.58
C ALA A 12 27.59 16.36 -6.34
N THR A 13 27.88 17.54 -6.85
CA THR A 13 26.92 18.59 -7.15
C THR A 13 25.64 17.96 -7.71
N VAL A 14 24.49 18.47 -7.28
CA VAL A 14 23.18 18.15 -7.83
C VAL A 14 23.29 18.21 -9.34
N THR A 15 23.45 17.06 -9.96
CA THR A 15 23.47 16.94 -11.42
C THR A 15 22.05 17.13 -11.90
N GLU A 16 21.87 18.07 -12.82
CA GLU A 16 20.66 18.24 -13.61
C GLU A 16 20.09 16.86 -13.98
N THR A 17 18.82 16.64 -13.64
CA THR A 17 18.13 15.42 -13.98
C THR A 17 18.12 15.28 -15.50
N ASN A 18 18.87 14.32 -16.02
CA ASN A 18 18.87 14.04 -17.45
C ASN A 18 17.47 13.55 -17.83
N PRO A 19 16.68 14.31 -18.62
CA PRO A 19 15.32 13.93 -18.98
C PRO A 19 15.26 12.62 -19.80
N ASN A 20 16.39 12.16 -20.33
CA ASN A 20 16.52 10.92 -21.08
C ASN A 20 17.06 9.75 -20.23
N ARG A 21 17.13 9.90 -18.90
CA ARG A 21 17.58 8.79 -18.04
C ARG A 21 16.56 7.65 -18.08
N VAL A 22 17.02 6.47 -18.45
CA VAL A 22 16.25 5.23 -18.30
C VAL A 22 16.25 4.85 -16.81
N HIS A 23 15.08 4.78 -16.20
CA HIS A 23 14.90 4.35 -14.81
C HIS A 23 14.70 2.84 -14.76
N GLY A 24 15.13 2.23 -13.64
CA GLY A 24 15.11 0.79 -13.43
C GLY A 24 16.50 0.19 -13.41
N GLY A 25 16.59 -1.12 -13.16
CA GLY A 25 17.89 -1.79 -13.07
C GLY A 25 18.63 -1.54 -11.77
N LEU A 26 17.90 -1.49 -10.66
CA LEU A 26 18.47 -1.34 -9.34
C LEU A 26 19.58 -2.36 -9.09
N LYS A 27 20.77 -1.87 -8.74
CA LYS A 27 21.92 -2.73 -8.44
C LYS A 27 21.78 -3.33 -7.05
N ASP A 28 22.27 -4.55 -6.86
CA ASP A 28 22.20 -5.26 -5.56
C ASP A 28 22.84 -4.47 -4.41
N GLN A 29 23.92 -3.73 -4.69
CA GLN A 29 24.56 -2.85 -3.70
C GLN A 29 23.67 -1.69 -3.24
N ASP A 30 22.70 -1.29 -4.04
CA ASP A 30 21.78 -0.17 -3.77
C ASP A 30 20.48 -0.64 -3.11
N ARG A 31 20.22 -1.95 -3.05
CA ARG A 31 19.05 -2.51 -2.37
C ARG A 31 19.07 -2.22 -0.88
N ILE A 32 17.91 -1.87 -0.35
CA ILE A 32 17.67 -1.68 1.08
C ILE A 32 17.32 -3.02 1.72
N PHE A 33 16.45 -3.80 1.06
CA PHE A 33 15.99 -5.08 1.55
C PHE A 33 16.83 -6.22 0.95
N GLN A 34 17.73 -6.79 1.76
CA GLN A 34 18.69 -7.80 1.31
C GLN A 34 18.23 -9.24 1.56
N ASN A 35 17.10 -9.41 2.23
CA ASN A 35 16.59 -10.73 2.61
C ASN A 35 15.15 -11.01 2.12
N LEU A 36 14.65 -10.29 1.15
CA LEU A 36 13.27 -10.48 0.64
C LEU A 36 12.98 -11.93 0.20
N HIS A 37 14.00 -12.63 -0.28
CA HIS A 37 13.86 -14.03 -0.69
C HIS A 37 14.10 -15.04 0.44
N GLY A 38 14.43 -14.58 1.66
CA GLY A 38 14.58 -15.44 2.83
C GLY A 38 15.85 -16.29 2.83
N TYR A 39 16.90 -15.92 2.09
CA TYR A 39 18.16 -16.64 2.07
C TYR A 39 18.94 -16.56 3.38
N TYR A 40 18.65 -15.57 4.20
CA TYR A 40 19.27 -15.34 5.50
C TYR A 40 18.24 -15.41 6.62
N GLY A 41 18.71 -15.63 7.86
CA GLY A 41 17.85 -15.60 9.03
C GLY A 41 17.31 -14.21 9.35
N ALA A 42 16.22 -14.16 10.12
CA ALA A 42 15.58 -12.92 10.59
C ALA A 42 16.09 -12.48 11.98
N SER A 43 17.05 -13.19 12.61
CA SER A 43 17.58 -12.90 13.94
C SER A 43 18.40 -11.61 13.97
N LEU A 44 18.61 -11.06 15.17
CA LEU A 44 19.49 -9.90 15.39
C LEU A 44 20.90 -10.10 14.84
N GLU A 45 21.48 -11.29 15.01
CA GLU A 45 22.81 -11.60 14.47
C GLU A 45 22.83 -11.48 12.95
N SER A 46 21.84 -12.07 12.28
CA SER A 46 21.70 -12.00 10.81
C SER A 46 21.44 -10.57 10.34
N ALA A 47 20.63 -9.82 11.06
CA ALA A 47 20.33 -8.41 10.77
C ALA A 47 21.62 -7.55 10.85
N LYS A 48 22.43 -7.73 11.90
CA LYS A 48 23.72 -7.02 12.05
C LYS A 48 24.70 -7.35 10.93
N LYS A 49 24.73 -8.60 10.46
CA LYS A 49 25.57 -9.00 9.29
C LYS A 49 25.16 -8.29 8.01
N ARG A 50 23.89 -7.94 7.84
CA ARG A 50 23.37 -7.15 6.72
C ARG A 50 23.53 -5.63 6.90
N GLY A 51 24.02 -5.18 8.05
CA GLY A 51 24.27 -3.77 8.34
C GLY A 51 23.13 -3.06 9.09
N ASP A 52 22.11 -3.77 9.52
CA ASP A 52 21.12 -3.23 10.46
C ASP A 52 21.78 -2.97 11.81
N TRP A 53 21.32 -1.95 12.53
CA TRP A 53 21.88 -1.50 13.81
C TRP A 53 23.33 -0.96 13.73
N TYR A 54 23.92 -0.84 12.52
CA TYR A 54 25.24 -0.27 12.35
C TYR A 54 25.20 1.25 12.57
N LYS A 55 26.00 1.75 13.49
CA LYS A 55 26.06 3.16 13.87
C LYS A 55 24.73 3.79 14.31
N THR A 56 23.77 2.99 14.75
CA THR A 56 22.45 3.49 15.19
C THR A 56 22.59 4.45 16.37
N LYS A 57 23.50 4.18 17.32
CA LYS A 57 23.83 5.09 18.40
C LYS A 57 24.17 6.50 17.91
N GLU A 58 25.06 6.59 16.94
CA GLU A 58 25.48 7.87 16.37
C GLU A 58 24.33 8.59 15.67
N LEU A 59 23.47 7.85 14.98
CA LEU A 59 22.28 8.41 14.32
C LEU A 59 21.28 8.97 15.34
N VAL A 60 21.00 8.25 16.41
CA VAL A 60 20.13 8.71 17.51
C VAL A 60 20.67 10.00 18.14
N LEU A 61 22.00 10.07 18.36
CA LEU A 61 22.65 11.24 18.96
C LEU A 61 22.66 12.48 18.05
N LYS A 62 22.45 12.32 16.74
CA LYS A 62 22.28 13.46 15.81
C LYS A 62 21.04 14.30 16.11
N GLY A 63 20.05 13.71 16.73
CA GLY A 63 18.84 14.41 17.15
C GLY A 63 17.73 14.50 16.11
N ASP A 64 16.61 15.01 16.55
CA ASP A 64 15.34 15.08 15.79
C ASP A 64 15.45 15.94 14.53
N SER A 65 15.93 17.16 14.66
CA SER A 65 16.03 18.10 13.54
C SER A 65 16.89 17.56 12.41
N TRP A 66 18.07 16.97 12.73
CA TRP A 66 18.92 16.37 11.73
C TRP A 66 18.26 15.20 11.01
N ILE A 67 17.62 14.30 11.76
CA ILE A 67 16.93 13.13 11.15
C ILE A 67 15.81 13.60 10.23
N ILE A 68 14.98 14.55 10.67
CA ILE A 68 13.88 15.11 9.85
C ILE A 68 14.45 15.74 8.58
N ASP A 69 15.52 16.52 8.67
CA ASP A 69 16.13 17.19 7.51
C ASP A 69 16.70 16.18 6.52
N GLN A 70 17.36 15.12 6.98
CA GLN A 70 17.84 14.06 6.09
C GLN A 70 16.68 13.38 5.34
N ILE A 71 15.57 13.08 6.04
CA ILE A 71 14.39 12.46 5.42
C ILE A 71 13.69 13.43 4.45
N LYS A 72 13.66 14.74 4.76
CA LYS A 72 13.14 15.76 3.81
C LYS A 72 13.99 15.83 2.54
N GLN A 73 15.33 15.92 2.70
CA GLN A 73 16.25 16.02 1.58
C GLN A 73 16.26 14.76 0.71
N SER A 74 16.03 13.58 1.30
CA SER A 74 15.91 12.32 0.54
C SER A 74 14.70 12.29 -0.41
N GLY A 75 13.71 13.15 -0.19
CA GLY A 75 12.45 13.12 -0.93
C GLY A 75 11.57 11.91 -0.64
N LEU A 76 11.83 11.17 0.46
CA LEU A 76 11.02 10.00 0.82
C LEU A 76 9.55 10.37 0.97
N ARG A 77 8.70 9.72 0.18
CA ARG A 77 7.24 9.79 0.27
C ARG A 77 6.69 8.54 0.96
N GLY A 78 5.57 8.67 1.67
CA GLY A 78 4.93 7.55 2.36
C GLY A 78 4.61 6.37 1.43
N ARG A 79 5.00 5.16 1.83
CA ARG A 79 4.84 3.92 1.04
C ARG A 79 3.52 3.18 1.32
N GLY A 80 2.65 3.77 2.14
CA GLY A 80 1.34 3.18 2.47
C GLY A 80 0.24 3.40 1.42
N GLY A 81 0.48 4.21 0.38
CA GLY A 81 -0.48 4.47 -0.71
C GLY A 81 -0.63 5.94 -1.05
N ALA A 82 -0.86 6.81 -0.08
CA ALA A 82 -1.13 8.25 -0.31
C ALA A 82 0.09 9.07 -0.77
N GLY A 83 1.32 8.58 -0.54
CA GLY A 83 2.53 9.25 -1.01
C GLY A 83 2.82 10.62 -0.40
N PHE A 84 2.35 10.90 0.81
CA PHE A 84 2.64 12.16 1.49
C PHE A 84 4.14 12.26 1.85
N PRO A 85 4.80 13.43 1.72
CA PRO A 85 6.22 13.60 2.06
C PRO A 85 6.50 13.25 3.53
N SER A 86 7.33 12.20 3.77
CA SER A 86 7.51 11.63 5.11
C SER A 86 8.19 12.58 6.07
N GLY A 87 9.27 13.25 5.63
CA GLY A 87 9.98 14.20 6.48
C GLY A 87 9.12 15.41 6.90
N LEU A 88 8.21 15.85 6.02
CA LEU A 88 7.23 16.88 6.36
C LEU A 88 6.19 16.35 7.36
N LYS A 89 5.68 15.14 7.16
CA LYS A 89 4.74 14.51 8.10
C LYS A 89 5.34 14.37 9.50
N TRP A 90 6.59 13.94 9.59
CA TRP A 90 7.29 13.80 10.88
C TRP A 90 7.53 15.13 11.56
N SER A 91 7.82 16.20 10.80
CA SER A 91 8.04 17.53 11.39
C SER A 91 6.80 18.12 12.05
N PHE A 92 5.59 17.67 11.71
CA PHE A 92 4.36 18.12 12.40
C PHE A 92 4.30 17.67 13.86
N MET A 93 5.08 16.68 14.25
CA MET A 93 5.18 16.26 15.64
C MET A 93 5.97 17.25 16.52
N ASN A 94 6.82 18.08 15.92
CA ASN A 94 7.67 19.04 16.62
C ASN A 94 7.29 20.49 16.24
N PRO A 95 6.04 20.95 16.49
CA PRO A 95 5.69 22.34 16.24
C PRO A 95 6.47 23.28 17.17
N PRO A 96 6.67 24.55 16.80
CA PRO A 96 7.35 25.52 17.68
C PRO A 96 6.80 25.52 19.11
N GLY A 97 7.67 25.37 20.09
CA GLY A 97 7.32 25.34 21.51
C GLY A 97 6.79 24.01 22.03
N TRP A 98 6.92 22.92 21.27
CA TRP A 98 6.52 21.58 21.70
C TRP A 98 7.19 21.14 23.00
N GLU A 99 8.40 21.62 23.30
CA GLU A 99 9.19 21.32 24.50
C GLU A 99 8.49 21.81 25.78
N LYS A 100 7.58 22.78 25.67
CA LYS A 100 6.78 23.28 26.80
C LYS A 100 5.71 22.29 27.27
N ASN A 101 5.38 21.31 26.42
CA ASN A 101 4.47 20.21 26.74
C ASN A 101 5.09 18.86 26.34
N PRO A 102 6.09 18.41 27.10
CA PRO A 102 6.88 17.21 26.75
C PRO A 102 6.17 15.90 27.06
N GLY A 103 4.86 15.90 27.24
CA GLY A 103 4.08 14.67 27.52
C GLY A 103 4.37 13.56 26.49
N PRO A 104 3.95 12.33 26.78
CA PRO A 104 4.26 11.20 25.89
C PRO A 104 3.75 11.47 24.47
N ARG A 105 4.51 11.02 23.49
CA ARG A 105 4.25 11.10 22.05
C ARG A 105 4.43 9.73 21.44
N TYR A 106 3.71 9.40 20.40
CA TYR A 106 3.71 8.06 19.87
C TYR A 106 3.94 8.03 18.36
N VAL A 107 4.73 7.07 17.93
CA VAL A 107 4.78 6.63 16.54
C VAL A 107 3.87 5.41 16.41
N VAL A 108 2.92 5.46 15.50
CA VAL A 108 2.05 4.34 15.23
C VAL A 108 2.43 3.76 13.88
N ILE A 109 2.85 2.52 13.85
CA ILE A 109 3.24 1.83 12.63
C ILE A 109 2.04 1.11 12.06
N ASN A 110 1.63 1.55 10.89
CA ASN A 110 0.56 0.88 10.15
C ASN A 110 1.12 -0.37 9.46
N ALA A 111 0.87 -1.51 10.07
CA ALA A 111 1.16 -2.84 9.56
C ALA A 111 -0.14 -3.62 9.24
N ASP A 112 -1.26 -2.89 9.09
CA ASP A 112 -2.54 -3.44 8.66
C ASP A 112 -2.62 -3.47 7.13
N GLU A 113 -1.86 -4.38 6.52
CA GLU A 113 -1.73 -4.53 5.08
C GLU A 113 -2.93 -5.31 4.52
N GLY A 114 -4.08 -4.65 4.43
CA GLY A 114 -5.34 -5.25 3.98
C GLY A 114 -5.68 -5.02 2.51
N GLU A 115 -4.93 -4.19 1.78
CA GLU A 115 -5.21 -3.84 0.39
C GLU A 115 -5.09 -5.06 -0.54
N PRO A 116 -6.16 -5.50 -1.24
CA PRO A 116 -6.08 -6.60 -2.17
C PRO A 116 -4.98 -6.45 -3.22
N GLY A 117 -4.16 -7.49 -3.36
CA GLY A 117 -2.98 -7.51 -4.22
C GLY A 117 -1.67 -7.10 -3.54
N THR A 118 -1.71 -6.61 -2.29
CA THR A 118 -0.54 -6.09 -1.56
C THR A 118 -0.02 -7.09 -0.54
N CYS A 119 1.31 -7.31 -0.53
CA CYS A 119 1.98 -8.19 0.44
C CYS A 119 3.44 -7.77 0.73
N LYS A 120 3.82 -6.52 0.47
CA LYS A 120 5.18 -6.01 0.62
C LYS A 120 5.62 -5.85 2.08
N ASP A 121 4.73 -5.35 2.94
CA ASP A 121 5.00 -5.14 4.36
C ASP A 121 5.10 -6.47 5.10
N ARG A 122 4.31 -7.44 4.68
CA ARG A 122 4.41 -8.84 5.12
C ARG A 122 5.82 -9.39 4.94
N GLU A 123 6.42 -9.19 3.79
CA GLU A 123 7.77 -9.67 3.49
C GLU A 123 8.83 -8.99 4.38
N ILE A 124 8.69 -7.71 4.69
CA ILE A 124 9.57 -7.00 5.63
C ILE A 124 9.45 -7.61 7.02
N MET A 125 8.23 -7.73 7.54
CA MET A 125 7.98 -8.22 8.89
C MET A 125 8.44 -9.65 9.12
N ARG A 126 8.32 -10.52 8.10
CA ARG A 126 8.77 -11.92 8.18
C ARG A 126 10.28 -12.09 8.12
N LYS A 127 10.93 -11.32 7.25
CA LYS A 127 12.29 -11.61 6.78
C LYS A 127 13.32 -10.60 7.26
N GLU A 128 12.90 -9.37 7.53
CA GLU A 128 13.77 -8.28 8.02
C GLU A 128 13.13 -7.48 9.18
N PRO A 129 12.57 -8.16 10.21
CA PRO A 129 11.85 -7.47 11.29
C PRO A 129 12.73 -6.47 12.04
N HIS A 130 14.03 -6.73 12.21
CA HIS A 130 14.95 -5.82 12.88
C HIS A 130 15.13 -4.49 12.13
N LYS A 131 15.02 -4.49 10.82
CA LYS A 131 15.05 -3.25 10.02
C LYS A 131 13.85 -2.34 10.38
N LEU A 132 12.68 -2.93 10.59
CA LEU A 132 11.50 -2.20 11.06
C LEU A 132 11.69 -1.70 12.48
N VAL A 133 12.18 -2.53 13.41
CA VAL A 133 12.38 -2.15 14.83
C VAL A 133 13.41 -1.02 14.94
N GLU A 134 14.50 -1.07 14.18
CA GLU A 134 15.47 0.02 14.10
C GLU A 134 14.85 1.29 13.52
N GLY A 135 14.03 1.13 12.48
CA GLY A 135 13.27 2.22 11.88
C GLY A 135 12.31 2.88 12.88
N CYS A 136 11.67 2.10 13.75
CA CYS A 136 10.82 2.64 14.82
C CYS A 136 11.63 3.52 15.78
N LEU A 137 12.82 3.10 16.20
CA LEU A 137 13.69 3.87 17.09
C LEU A 137 14.10 5.21 16.44
N LEU A 138 14.56 5.19 15.18
CA LEU A 138 15.04 6.38 14.49
C LEU A 138 13.89 7.35 14.12
N SER A 139 12.75 6.84 13.68
CA SER A 139 11.56 7.68 13.46
C SER A 139 11.00 8.21 14.79
N GLY A 140 11.04 7.40 15.85
CA GLY A 140 10.69 7.82 17.20
C GLY A 140 11.58 8.98 17.67
N ARG A 141 12.88 8.87 17.48
CA ARG A 141 13.85 9.95 17.83
C ARG A 141 13.60 11.22 17.03
N ALA A 142 13.28 11.09 15.74
CA ALA A 142 12.91 12.23 14.88
C ALA A 142 11.69 12.99 15.41
N MET A 143 10.72 12.29 15.95
CA MET A 143 9.44 12.84 16.41
C MET A 143 9.38 13.05 17.94
N ASN A 144 10.49 12.87 18.63
CA ASN A 144 10.59 12.92 20.09
C ASN A 144 9.51 12.05 20.78
N ALA A 145 9.25 10.88 20.20
CA ALA A 145 8.30 9.92 20.70
C ALA A 145 8.90 9.07 21.82
N THR A 146 8.05 8.63 22.74
CA THR A 146 8.46 7.75 23.86
C THR A 146 8.25 6.28 23.54
N ALA A 147 7.40 5.99 22.56
CA ALA A 147 7.13 4.61 22.14
C ALA A 147 6.63 4.53 20.69
N ALA A 148 6.83 3.36 20.09
CA ALA A 148 6.16 2.93 18.88
C ALA A 148 5.12 1.84 19.18
N TYR A 149 3.97 1.93 18.54
CA TYR A 149 2.95 0.89 18.51
C TYR A 149 2.83 0.36 17.08
N ILE A 150 3.22 -0.89 16.87
CA ILE A 150 3.07 -1.58 15.58
C ILE A 150 1.69 -2.23 15.58
N TYR A 151 0.75 -1.66 14.81
CA TYR A 151 -0.57 -2.24 14.63
C TYR A 151 -0.53 -3.19 13.44
N ILE A 152 -0.54 -4.50 13.72
CA ILE A 152 -0.41 -5.54 12.69
C ILE A 152 -1.77 -6.18 12.39
N ARG A 153 -2.01 -6.44 11.11
CA ARG A 153 -3.18 -7.16 10.62
C ARG A 153 -3.40 -8.47 11.37
N GLY A 154 -4.65 -8.74 11.78
CA GLY A 154 -4.99 -9.90 12.62
C GLY A 154 -4.61 -11.25 12.01
N GLU A 155 -4.67 -11.36 10.69
CA GLU A 155 -4.33 -12.58 9.93
C GLU A 155 -2.82 -12.84 9.86
N PHE A 156 -1.97 -11.84 10.13
CA PHE A 156 -0.51 -11.94 10.04
C PHE A 156 0.08 -12.49 11.35
N TYR A 157 -0.31 -13.70 11.73
CA TYR A 157 0.11 -14.30 13.00
C TYR A 157 1.60 -14.67 13.03
N GLU A 158 2.11 -15.26 11.96
CA GLU A 158 3.54 -15.61 11.85
C GLU A 158 4.43 -14.37 11.81
N GLU A 159 3.98 -13.32 11.14
CA GLU A 159 4.65 -12.03 11.08
C GLU A 159 4.65 -11.34 12.45
N TYR A 160 3.54 -11.46 13.18
CA TYR A 160 3.44 -11.02 14.58
C TYR A 160 4.48 -11.74 15.47
N LEU A 161 4.60 -13.06 15.38
CA LEU A 161 5.59 -13.82 16.14
C LEU A 161 7.03 -13.43 15.75
N ALA A 162 7.30 -13.16 14.48
CA ALA A 162 8.60 -12.71 14.02
C ALA A 162 8.97 -11.33 14.60
N LEU A 163 8.01 -10.40 14.65
CA LEU A 163 8.19 -9.08 15.24
C LEU A 163 8.40 -9.17 16.76
N GLU A 164 7.58 -9.95 17.48
CA GLU A 164 7.72 -10.17 18.92
C GLU A 164 9.12 -10.69 19.26
N LYS A 165 9.62 -11.64 18.47
CA LYS A 165 10.96 -12.17 18.64
C LYS A 165 12.02 -11.11 18.44
N ALA A 166 11.94 -10.35 17.35
CA ALA A 166 12.91 -9.30 17.03
C ALA A 166 12.93 -8.19 18.09
N ILE A 167 11.77 -7.80 18.61
CA ILE A 167 11.65 -6.82 19.69
C ILE A 167 12.30 -7.35 20.98
N LYS A 168 12.05 -8.60 21.37
CA LYS A 168 12.71 -9.22 22.52
C LYS A 168 14.22 -9.28 22.38
N GLU A 169 14.72 -9.63 21.20
CA GLU A 169 16.16 -9.61 20.88
C GLU A 169 16.74 -8.20 20.98
N ALA A 170 16.01 -7.18 20.50
CA ALA A 170 16.44 -5.78 20.58
C ALA A 170 16.49 -5.25 22.03
N TYR A 171 15.50 -5.57 22.85
CA TYR A 171 15.52 -5.26 24.29
C TYR A 171 16.69 -5.94 25.00
N ALA A 172 16.88 -7.24 24.77
CA ALA A 172 17.96 -8.00 25.40
C ALA A 172 19.36 -7.47 25.04
N ALA A 173 19.49 -6.89 23.86
CA ALA A 173 20.73 -6.28 23.37
C ALA A 173 20.89 -4.78 23.74
N GLY A 174 19.95 -4.19 24.49
CA GLY A 174 19.98 -2.77 24.88
C GLY A 174 19.81 -1.80 23.69
N LEU A 175 19.21 -2.26 22.61
CA LEU A 175 19.02 -1.44 21.40
C LEU A 175 17.79 -0.54 21.49
N ILE A 176 16.79 -0.97 22.28
CA ILE A 176 15.57 -0.22 22.61
C ILE A 176 15.31 -0.34 24.14
N GLY A 177 14.28 0.33 24.62
CA GLY A 177 13.95 0.39 26.04
C GLY A 177 14.63 1.56 26.74
N LYS A 178 14.92 1.38 28.04
CA LYS A 178 15.62 2.39 28.83
C LYS A 178 17.04 2.57 28.27
N ASP A 179 17.42 3.83 28.01
CA ASP A 179 18.76 4.16 27.48
C ASP A 179 19.07 3.43 26.17
N ALA A 180 18.17 3.51 25.18
CA ALA A 180 18.29 2.83 23.90
C ALA A 180 19.66 3.11 23.24
N CYS A 181 20.34 2.05 22.85
CA CYS A 181 21.71 2.09 22.30
C CYS A 181 22.74 2.83 23.19
N GLY A 182 22.50 3.05 24.47
CA GLY A 182 23.38 3.81 25.37
C GLY A 182 23.45 5.30 25.00
N THR A 183 22.35 5.92 24.65
CA THR A 183 22.23 7.31 24.16
C THR A 183 21.56 8.26 25.15
N GLY A 184 21.05 7.76 26.27
CA GLY A 184 20.19 8.51 27.20
C GLY A 184 18.76 8.66 26.75
N TYR A 185 18.42 8.26 25.52
CA TYR A 185 17.06 8.27 24.98
C TYR A 185 16.34 6.95 25.31
N SER A 186 15.18 7.04 25.95
CA SER A 186 14.37 5.85 26.27
C SER A 186 13.24 5.71 25.25
N PHE A 187 13.09 4.51 24.69
CA PHE A 187 12.12 4.28 23.64
C PHE A 187 11.63 2.82 23.67
N ASP A 188 10.33 2.63 23.78
CA ASP A 188 9.70 1.32 23.80
C ASP A 188 9.04 0.97 22.46
N VAL A 189 8.94 -0.31 22.15
CA VAL A 189 8.26 -0.82 20.96
C VAL A 189 7.29 -1.90 21.36
N TYR A 190 6.02 -1.71 20.99
CA TYR A 190 4.92 -2.62 21.25
C TYR A 190 4.29 -3.11 19.97
N VAL A 191 3.83 -4.35 19.94
CA VAL A 191 3.02 -4.88 18.84
C VAL A 191 1.59 -5.08 19.33
N HIS A 192 0.64 -4.56 18.57
CA HIS A 192 -0.79 -4.79 18.77
C HIS A 192 -1.37 -5.52 17.57
N ARG A 193 -1.98 -6.65 17.80
CA ARG A 193 -2.60 -7.44 16.73
C ARG A 193 -4.04 -7.01 16.54
N GLY A 194 -4.39 -6.56 15.32
CA GLY A 194 -5.74 -6.22 14.91
C GLY A 194 -6.63 -7.45 14.76
N MET A 195 -7.88 -7.24 14.38
CA MET A 195 -8.92 -8.28 14.31
C MET A 195 -9.45 -8.48 12.86
N GLY A 196 -8.68 -8.09 11.83
CA GLY A 196 -8.98 -8.40 10.44
C GLY A 196 -9.88 -7.42 9.71
N ALA A 197 -10.04 -6.19 10.17
CA ALA A 197 -10.82 -5.15 9.48
C ALA A 197 -9.92 -4.26 8.62
N TYR A 198 -10.14 -4.24 7.30
CA TYR A 198 -9.42 -3.38 6.35
C TYR A 198 -9.44 -1.91 6.73
N ILE A 199 -10.61 -1.40 7.21
CA ILE A 199 -10.74 0.01 7.60
C ILE A 199 -9.77 0.42 8.70
N CYS A 200 -9.27 -0.51 9.53
CA CYS A 200 -8.26 -0.22 10.55
C CYS A 200 -6.88 0.11 9.97
N GLY A 201 -6.70 0.01 8.64
CA GLY A 201 -5.57 0.60 7.91
C GLY A 201 -5.70 2.11 7.66
N GLU A 202 -6.88 2.71 7.82
CA GLU A 202 -7.02 4.16 7.84
C GLU A 202 -6.44 4.73 9.14
N GLU A 203 -5.66 5.83 9.07
CA GLU A 203 -4.83 6.26 10.19
C GLU A 203 -5.61 6.53 11.49
N THR A 204 -6.82 7.08 11.40
CA THR A 204 -7.62 7.41 12.60
C THR A 204 -8.48 6.25 13.05
N ALA A 205 -8.95 5.39 12.16
CA ALA A 205 -9.62 4.14 12.52
C ALA A 205 -8.64 3.17 13.22
N LEU A 206 -7.38 3.13 12.78
CA LEU A 206 -6.31 2.39 13.45
C LEU A 206 -6.13 2.89 14.89
N ILE A 207 -6.07 4.21 15.10
CA ILE A 207 -5.96 4.81 16.43
C ILE A 207 -7.17 4.42 17.31
N GLU A 208 -8.38 4.54 16.79
CA GLU A 208 -9.60 4.13 17.51
C GLU A 208 -9.56 2.65 17.92
N SER A 209 -9.14 1.77 17.00
CA SER A 209 -8.99 0.34 17.29
C SER A 209 -7.90 0.06 18.33
N LEU A 210 -6.77 0.73 18.25
CA LEU A 210 -5.66 0.60 19.20
C LEU A 210 -6.05 1.08 20.60
N GLU A 211 -6.97 2.04 20.69
CA GLU A 211 -7.57 2.50 21.95
C GLU A 211 -8.67 1.57 22.49
N GLY A 212 -8.95 0.45 21.82
CA GLY A 212 -9.97 -0.52 22.23
C GLY A 212 -11.41 -0.13 21.86
N LYS A 213 -11.58 0.82 20.94
CA LYS A 213 -12.87 1.27 20.41
C LYS A 213 -13.19 0.61 19.08
N GLN A 214 -14.38 0.89 18.54
CA GLN A 214 -14.70 0.53 17.16
C GLN A 214 -13.74 1.25 16.18
N GLY A 215 -13.21 0.51 15.23
CA GLY A 215 -12.29 1.03 14.19
C GLY A 215 -13.01 1.93 13.19
N LYS A 216 -13.47 3.09 13.61
CA LYS A 216 -14.15 4.08 12.78
C LYS A 216 -13.28 5.33 12.64
N PRO A 217 -13.08 5.85 11.43
CA PRO A 217 -12.32 7.09 11.21
C PRO A 217 -12.83 8.27 12.02
N ARG A 218 -11.90 9.11 12.46
CA ARG A 218 -12.20 10.41 13.11
C ARG A 218 -12.36 11.51 12.07
N LEU A 219 -13.13 12.52 12.40
CA LEU A 219 -13.15 13.77 11.64
C LEU A 219 -11.82 14.52 11.81
N LYS A 220 -11.35 15.15 10.77
CA LYS A 220 -10.18 16.02 10.75
C LYS A 220 -10.61 17.44 10.38
N PRO A 221 -10.18 18.51 11.08
CA PRO A 221 -9.32 18.55 12.27
C PRO A 221 -10.05 18.05 13.54
N PRO A 222 -9.32 17.66 14.63
CA PRO A 222 -7.86 17.71 14.78
C PRO A 222 -7.14 16.57 14.05
N PHE A 223 -5.92 16.84 13.59
CA PHE A 223 -5.04 15.83 13.01
C PHE A 223 -4.31 15.03 14.09
N PRO A 224 -3.90 13.78 13.85
CA PRO A 224 -3.23 12.93 14.84
C PRO A 224 -1.95 13.54 15.45
N ALA A 225 -1.23 14.36 14.70
CA ALA A 225 -0.03 15.06 15.20
C ALA A 225 -0.37 16.05 16.34
N ALA A 226 -1.60 16.52 16.42
CA ALA A 226 -2.08 17.35 17.54
C ALA A 226 -2.80 16.49 18.60
N VAL A 227 -3.74 15.64 18.18
CA VAL A 227 -4.56 14.80 19.07
C VAL A 227 -4.72 13.43 18.41
N GLY A 228 -3.82 12.51 18.76
CA GLY A 228 -3.78 11.16 18.23
C GLY A 228 -4.06 10.10 19.29
N LEU A 229 -3.21 9.08 19.34
CA LEU A 229 -3.33 7.93 20.22
C LEU A 229 -3.38 8.35 21.70
N PHE A 230 -4.40 7.90 22.41
CA PHE A 230 -4.68 8.25 23.82
C PHE A 230 -4.73 9.74 24.09
N GLY A 231 -5.21 10.52 23.09
CA GLY A 231 -5.27 11.98 23.18
C GLY A 231 -3.92 12.69 23.09
N ARG A 232 -2.87 11.98 22.70
CA ARG A 232 -1.49 12.49 22.63
C ARG A 232 -1.02 12.69 21.19
N PRO A 233 -0.07 13.59 20.94
CA PRO A 233 0.52 13.77 19.62
C PRO A 233 1.02 12.44 19.07
N SER A 234 0.58 12.07 17.87
CA SER A 234 0.93 10.80 17.24
C SER A 234 1.08 10.94 15.73
N THR A 235 1.94 10.14 15.14
CA THR A 235 2.05 10.00 13.69
C THR A 235 1.85 8.56 13.29
N VAL A 236 0.91 8.31 12.38
CA VAL A 236 0.72 6.99 11.79
C VAL A 236 1.55 6.91 10.51
N THR A 237 2.40 5.90 10.40
CA THR A 237 3.30 5.71 9.24
C THR A 237 3.39 4.24 8.86
N ASN A 238 3.56 3.97 7.56
CA ASN A 238 3.59 2.61 7.03
C ASN A 238 4.90 1.87 7.33
N VAL A 239 4.85 0.55 7.41
CA VAL A 239 5.99 -0.36 7.65
C VAL A 239 7.17 -0.08 6.71
N GLU A 240 6.94 -0.09 5.39
CA GLU A 240 8.00 0.13 4.40
C GLU A 240 8.65 1.51 4.56
N THR A 241 7.84 2.55 4.81
CA THR A 241 8.32 3.92 5.01
C THR A 241 9.31 4.00 6.17
N VAL A 242 9.01 3.33 7.27
CA VAL A 242 9.85 3.33 8.48
C VAL A 242 11.07 2.44 8.30
N ALA A 243 10.91 1.29 7.66
CA ALA A 243 12.00 0.33 7.46
C ALA A 243 13.11 0.85 6.52
N VAL A 244 12.81 1.77 5.60
CA VAL A 244 13.85 2.34 4.70
C VAL A 244 14.63 3.46 5.35
N ALA A 245 14.10 4.14 6.36
CA ALA A 245 14.70 5.30 6.99
C ALA A 245 16.12 5.06 7.56
N PRO A 246 16.43 3.96 8.26
CA PRO A 246 17.78 3.70 8.77
C PRO A 246 18.83 3.66 7.67
N THR A 247 18.52 3.09 6.52
CA THR A 247 19.43 3.00 5.38
C THR A 247 19.65 4.36 4.73
N ILE A 248 18.60 5.18 4.62
CA ILE A 248 18.71 6.57 4.12
C ILE A 248 19.66 7.37 5.03
N LEU A 249 19.46 7.31 6.35
CA LEU A 249 20.28 8.03 7.32
C LEU A 249 21.74 7.59 7.32
N ARG A 250 22.03 6.31 7.01
CA ARG A 250 23.39 5.77 6.92
C ARG A 250 24.10 6.11 5.62
N ARG A 251 23.39 6.06 4.50
CA ARG A 251 23.97 6.26 3.16
C ARG A 251 23.93 7.71 2.70
N GLY A 252 23.10 8.53 3.35
CA GLY A 252 22.85 9.94 3.01
C GLY A 252 21.61 10.13 2.13
N PRO A 253 20.97 11.29 2.26
CA PRO A 253 19.75 11.62 1.50
C PRO A 253 20.01 11.73 0.00
N GLU A 254 21.19 12.22 -0.39
CA GLU A 254 21.57 12.37 -1.80
C GLU A 254 21.63 11.02 -2.53
N TRP A 255 22.12 9.97 -1.83
CA TRP A 255 22.11 8.64 -2.41
C TRP A 255 20.67 8.19 -2.75
N PHE A 256 19.73 8.37 -1.81
CA PHE A 256 18.34 7.98 -2.06
C PHE A 256 17.66 8.86 -3.11
N ALA A 257 17.93 10.16 -3.08
CA ALA A 257 17.42 11.12 -4.05
C ALA A 257 17.99 10.91 -5.46
N SER A 258 19.17 10.27 -5.58
CA SER A 258 19.77 9.95 -6.89
C SER A 258 19.07 8.80 -7.62
N LEU A 259 18.21 8.05 -6.94
CA LEU A 259 17.38 6.99 -7.50
C LEU A 259 15.98 7.53 -7.80
N GLY A 260 15.36 7.05 -8.87
CA GLY A 260 14.08 7.60 -9.34
C GLY A 260 14.25 8.94 -10.04
N ARG A 261 13.16 9.68 -10.14
CA ARG A 261 13.16 11.04 -10.73
C ARG A 261 12.71 12.08 -9.70
N GLU A 262 12.87 13.34 -10.03
CA GLU A 262 12.43 14.45 -9.19
C GLU A 262 11.00 14.24 -8.67
N ARG A 263 10.75 14.51 -7.39
CA ARG A 263 9.50 14.29 -6.65
C ARG A 263 9.08 12.81 -6.49
N ASN A 264 9.78 11.87 -7.14
CA ASN A 264 9.51 10.44 -7.12
C ASN A 264 10.80 9.65 -6.87
N THR A 265 11.50 10.02 -5.79
CA THR A 265 12.84 9.52 -5.50
C THR A 265 12.85 8.16 -4.79
N GLY A 266 13.99 7.50 -4.90
CA GLY A 266 14.33 6.33 -4.14
C GLY A 266 13.88 5.01 -4.76
N VAL A 267 13.78 4.02 -3.91
CA VAL A 267 13.35 2.67 -4.23
C VAL A 267 12.01 2.35 -3.58
N LYS A 268 11.33 1.35 -4.09
CA LYS A 268 10.07 0.86 -3.56
C LYS A 268 9.95 -0.65 -3.73
N LEU A 269 9.24 -1.29 -2.81
CA LEU A 269 8.78 -2.66 -3.00
C LEU A 269 7.54 -2.69 -3.88
N PHE A 270 7.60 -3.46 -4.96
CA PHE A 270 6.50 -3.74 -5.87
C PHE A 270 6.06 -5.19 -5.70
N GLY A 271 4.77 -5.42 -5.49
CA GLY A 271 4.17 -6.74 -5.53
C GLY A 271 3.50 -6.97 -6.88
N ILE A 272 3.89 -8.00 -7.62
CA ILE A 272 3.36 -8.26 -8.95
C ILE A 272 2.67 -9.61 -8.97
N SER A 273 1.40 -9.63 -9.36
CA SER A 273 0.55 -10.80 -9.32
C SER A 273 -0.43 -10.87 -10.51
N GLY A 274 -1.31 -11.85 -10.49
CA GLY A 274 -2.27 -12.10 -11.58
C GLY A 274 -1.64 -12.93 -12.71
N HIS A 275 -1.93 -12.59 -13.96
CA HIS A 275 -1.52 -13.35 -15.13
C HIS A 275 -0.11 -13.01 -15.62
N VAL A 276 0.88 -13.20 -14.73
CA VAL A 276 2.31 -13.13 -15.04
C VAL A 276 2.95 -14.53 -14.92
N ASN A 277 4.10 -14.73 -15.55
CA ASN A 277 4.75 -16.04 -15.52
C ASN A 277 5.26 -16.39 -14.12
N ASN A 278 5.87 -15.45 -13.40
CA ASN A 278 6.43 -15.64 -12.07
C ASN A 278 5.99 -14.50 -11.12
N PRO A 279 4.89 -14.63 -10.38
CA PRO A 279 4.50 -13.62 -9.39
C PRO A 279 5.58 -13.42 -8.33
N CYS A 280 5.85 -12.16 -7.96
CA CYS A 280 6.92 -11.86 -6.99
C CYS A 280 6.69 -10.54 -6.25
N VAL A 281 7.45 -10.36 -5.16
CA VAL A 281 7.71 -9.06 -4.55
C VAL A 281 9.16 -8.69 -4.82
N VAL A 282 9.38 -7.52 -5.35
CA VAL A 282 10.72 -7.05 -5.74
C VAL A 282 10.94 -5.61 -5.29
N GLU A 283 12.17 -5.30 -4.87
CA GLU A 283 12.61 -3.93 -4.69
C GLU A 283 13.19 -3.41 -6.00
N GLU A 284 12.66 -2.27 -6.44
CA GLU A 284 13.15 -1.65 -7.66
C GLU A 284 13.15 -0.11 -7.52
N GLU A 285 13.88 0.55 -8.40
CA GLU A 285 13.94 1.99 -8.49
C GLU A 285 12.55 2.56 -8.84
N MET A 286 12.16 3.66 -8.18
CA MET A 286 10.99 4.42 -8.58
C MET A 286 11.12 4.90 -10.02
N SER A 287 9.99 5.05 -10.70
CA SER A 287 9.91 5.46 -12.10
C SER A 287 10.34 4.41 -13.13
N ILE A 288 10.58 3.16 -12.70
CA ILE A 288 10.75 2.06 -13.66
C ILE A 288 9.52 1.97 -14.59
N PRO A 289 9.68 1.78 -15.90
CA PRO A 289 8.54 1.53 -16.78
C PRO A 289 7.75 0.29 -16.35
N LEU A 290 6.41 0.38 -16.31
CA LEU A 290 5.54 -0.71 -15.88
C LEU A 290 5.78 -2.00 -16.66
N ARG A 291 5.96 -1.89 -17.97
CA ARG A 291 6.28 -3.03 -18.84
C ARG A 291 7.61 -3.68 -18.46
N GLU A 292 8.66 -2.88 -18.26
CA GLU A 292 9.98 -3.38 -17.86
C GLU A 292 9.93 -4.07 -16.50
N LEU A 293 9.20 -3.50 -15.52
CA LEU A 293 9.00 -4.12 -14.22
C LEU A 293 8.41 -5.54 -14.34
N ILE A 294 7.40 -5.73 -15.20
CA ILE A 294 6.76 -7.02 -15.44
C ILE A 294 7.68 -7.96 -16.21
N ASP A 295 8.27 -7.50 -17.30
CA ASP A 295 9.10 -8.35 -18.18
C ASP A 295 10.35 -8.83 -17.45
N LYS A 296 11.04 -7.92 -16.75
CA LYS A 296 12.32 -8.21 -16.08
C LYS A 296 12.16 -9.11 -14.85
N HIS A 297 11.17 -8.83 -13.99
CA HIS A 297 11.07 -9.52 -12.70
C HIS A 297 10.10 -10.69 -12.70
N CYS A 298 9.09 -10.67 -13.58
CA CYS A 298 8.07 -11.71 -13.64
C CYS A 298 8.16 -12.58 -14.90
N GLY A 299 9.12 -12.34 -15.77
CA GLY A 299 9.22 -13.08 -17.05
C GLY A 299 8.08 -12.76 -18.02
N GLY A 300 7.42 -11.62 -17.85
CA GLY A 300 6.36 -11.11 -18.71
C GLY A 300 4.95 -11.60 -18.37
N VAL A 301 3.99 -11.13 -19.16
CA VAL A 301 2.58 -11.53 -19.12
C VAL A 301 2.43 -12.94 -19.66
N LYS A 302 1.56 -13.77 -19.07
CA LYS A 302 1.21 -15.09 -19.61
C LYS A 302 0.70 -14.98 -21.03
N GLY A 303 1.32 -15.70 -21.96
CA GLY A 303 1.01 -15.61 -23.39
C GLY A 303 1.53 -14.35 -24.09
N GLY A 304 2.41 -13.59 -23.43
CA GLY A 304 3.02 -12.38 -23.97
C GLY A 304 2.18 -11.11 -23.80
N TRP A 305 2.79 -9.96 -24.12
CA TRP A 305 2.15 -8.65 -23.96
C TRP A 305 0.88 -8.48 -24.82
N ASP A 306 0.81 -9.19 -25.95
CA ASP A 306 -0.40 -9.16 -26.79
C ASP A 306 -1.62 -9.81 -26.15
N ASN A 307 -1.41 -10.69 -25.19
CA ASN A 307 -2.47 -11.29 -24.39
C ASN A 307 -2.94 -10.40 -23.21
N LEU A 308 -2.28 -9.28 -22.95
CA LEU A 308 -2.68 -8.35 -21.89
C LEU A 308 -4.05 -7.73 -22.19
N LEU A 309 -4.92 -7.70 -21.18
CA LEU A 309 -6.21 -7.01 -21.21
C LEU A 309 -6.17 -5.70 -20.42
N ALA A 310 -5.80 -5.76 -19.14
CA ALA A 310 -5.74 -4.63 -18.22
C ALA A 310 -4.76 -4.84 -17.07
N ILE A 311 -4.32 -3.75 -16.44
CA ILE A 311 -3.51 -3.80 -15.21
C ILE A 311 -4.10 -2.87 -14.16
N ILE A 312 -4.17 -3.34 -12.93
CA ILE A 312 -4.34 -2.50 -11.74
C ILE A 312 -2.93 -2.27 -11.17
N PRO A 313 -2.37 -1.03 -11.22
CA PRO A 313 -0.95 -0.82 -10.94
C PRO A 313 -0.61 -0.57 -9.46
N GLY A 314 -1.60 -0.34 -8.60
CA GLY A 314 -1.37 0.16 -7.24
C GLY A 314 -2.21 -0.47 -6.13
N GLY A 315 -2.74 -1.67 -6.34
CA GLY A 315 -3.72 -2.31 -5.45
C GLY A 315 -5.16 -2.05 -5.89
N SER A 316 -6.11 -2.74 -5.28
CA SER A 316 -7.50 -2.75 -5.73
C SER A 316 -8.21 -1.39 -5.73
N SER A 317 -7.70 -0.43 -4.95
CA SER A 317 -8.29 0.90 -4.76
C SER A 317 -7.98 1.91 -5.86
N VAL A 318 -7.18 1.54 -6.87
CA VAL A 318 -6.81 2.46 -7.95
C VAL A 318 -7.46 2.09 -9.28
N PRO A 319 -7.65 3.05 -10.18
CA PRO A 319 -8.19 2.80 -11.52
C PRO A 319 -7.36 1.78 -12.31
N SER A 320 -8.02 0.83 -12.98
CA SER A 320 -7.38 -0.08 -13.92
C SER A 320 -6.99 0.64 -15.21
N LEU A 321 -5.81 0.28 -15.74
CA LEU A 321 -5.27 0.77 -17.00
C LEU A 321 -5.54 -0.21 -18.15
N THR A 322 -5.81 0.32 -19.34
CA THR A 322 -5.84 -0.47 -20.57
C THR A 322 -4.44 -0.89 -20.99
N LYS A 323 -4.32 -1.87 -21.88
CA LYS A 323 -3.03 -2.28 -22.48
C LYS A 323 -2.24 -1.09 -23.03
N ASP A 324 -2.90 -0.19 -23.75
CA ASP A 324 -2.24 0.97 -24.39
C ASP A 324 -1.73 1.96 -23.33
N ALA A 325 -2.53 2.25 -22.31
CA ALA A 325 -2.11 3.12 -21.20
C ALA A 325 -0.94 2.55 -20.39
N CYS A 326 -0.75 1.22 -20.40
CA CYS A 326 0.36 0.56 -19.69
C CYS A 326 1.70 0.67 -20.44
N ALA A 327 1.69 0.96 -21.75
CA ALA A 327 2.90 0.89 -22.60
C ALA A 327 3.99 1.85 -22.13
N ASP A 328 3.61 3.08 -21.80
CA ASP A 328 4.53 4.15 -21.40
C ASP A 328 4.41 4.55 -19.93
N ALA A 329 3.59 3.85 -19.14
CA ALA A 329 3.36 4.16 -17.74
C ALA A 329 4.64 3.96 -16.90
N LEU A 330 5.02 4.99 -16.15
CA LEU A 330 6.10 4.92 -15.17
C LEU A 330 5.55 4.59 -13.79
N MET A 331 6.21 3.68 -13.08
CA MET A 331 5.81 3.22 -11.75
C MET A 331 6.22 4.22 -10.67
N ASP A 332 5.58 5.37 -10.69
CA ASP A 332 5.70 6.41 -9.68
C ASP A 332 4.38 7.20 -9.53
N TYR A 333 4.35 8.15 -8.57
CA TYR A 333 3.13 8.89 -8.25
C TYR A 333 2.65 9.77 -9.40
N ASP A 334 3.56 10.46 -10.08
CA ASP A 334 3.23 11.40 -11.14
C ASP A 334 2.95 10.63 -12.45
N GLY A 335 3.75 9.64 -12.82
CA GLY A 335 3.58 8.85 -14.04
C GLY A 335 2.27 8.05 -14.08
N LEU A 336 1.91 7.40 -12.97
CA LEU A 336 0.62 6.69 -12.92
C LEU A 336 -0.58 7.63 -12.86
N LYS A 337 -0.41 8.83 -12.29
CA LYS A 337 -1.45 9.87 -12.35
C LYS A 337 -1.65 10.35 -13.79
N GLU A 338 -0.59 10.57 -14.54
CA GLU A 338 -0.63 10.94 -15.96
C GLU A 338 -1.28 9.84 -16.81
N ALA A 339 -1.02 8.57 -16.49
CA ALA A 339 -1.67 7.42 -17.12
C ALA A 339 -3.15 7.23 -16.73
N GLY A 340 -3.68 8.03 -15.80
CA GLY A 340 -5.07 7.97 -15.33
C GLY A 340 -5.33 6.95 -14.23
N SER A 341 -4.29 6.62 -13.43
CA SER A 341 -4.37 5.75 -12.27
C SER A 341 -3.60 6.34 -11.08
N SER A 342 -3.10 5.52 -10.18
CA SER A 342 -2.31 5.93 -9.01
C SER A 342 -1.33 4.82 -8.62
N LEU A 343 -0.20 5.20 -8.00
CA LEU A 343 0.78 4.25 -7.50
C LEU A 343 0.24 3.40 -6.34
N GLY A 344 -0.63 3.96 -5.51
CA GLY A 344 -1.19 3.27 -4.37
C GLY A 344 -0.11 2.57 -3.54
N THR A 345 -0.31 1.29 -3.26
CA THR A 345 0.66 0.46 -2.53
C THR A 345 1.80 -0.06 -3.41
N GLY A 346 1.71 0.07 -4.74
CA GLY A 346 2.63 -0.55 -5.69
C GLY A 346 2.35 -2.04 -5.94
N ALA A 347 1.13 -2.48 -5.65
CA ALA A 347 0.68 -3.83 -5.98
C ALA A 347 0.11 -3.87 -7.39
N VAL A 348 0.83 -4.53 -8.28
CA VAL A 348 0.48 -4.66 -9.70
C VAL A 348 -0.29 -5.95 -9.92
N ILE A 349 -1.54 -5.85 -10.39
CA ILE A 349 -2.39 -6.99 -10.70
C ILE A 349 -2.60 -7.03 -12.22
N VAL A 350 -2.00 -8.04 -12.86
CA VAL A 350 -2.05 -8.22 -14.30
C VAL A 350 -3.22 -9.11 -14.68
N MET A 351 -4.06 -8.64 -15.60
CA MET A 351 -5.22 -9.36 -16.12
C MET A 351 -5.06 -9.57 -17.63
N ASP A 352 -5.06 -10.82 -18.06
CA ASP A 352 -5.00 -11.19 -19.48
C ASP A 352 -6.42 -11.30 -20.10
N LYS A 353 -6.48 -11.58 -21.38
CA LYS A 353 -7.74 -11.66 -22.16
C LYS A 353 -8.71 -12.77 -21.69
N SER A 354 -8.28 -13.69 -20.84
CA SER A 354 -9.15 -14.70 -20.23
C SER A 354 -9.95 -14.14 -19.04
N THR A 355 -9.59 -12.95 -18.53
CA THR A 355 -10.23 -12.35 -17.36
C THR A 355 -11.59 -11.78 -17.71
N ASP A 356 -12.61 -12.15 -16.96
CA ASP A 356 -13.90 -11.46 -16.91
C ASP A 356 -13.75 -10.19 -16.04
N LEU A 357 -13.51 -9.04 -16.70
CA LEU A 357 -13.31 -7.76 -16.00
C LEU A 357 -14.52 -7.34 -15.18
N ILE A 358 -15.75 -7.59 -15.66
CA ILE A 358 -16.96 -7.21 -14.93
C ILE A 358 -17.00 -7.98 -13.61
N LYS A 359 -16.76 -9.29 -13.67
CA LYS A 359 -16.72 -10.16 -12.48
C LYS A 359 -15.59 -9.77 -11.52
N ALA A 360 -14.41 -9.43 -12.05
CA ALA A 360 -13.28 -8.98 -11.24
C ALA A 360 -13.61 -7.70 -10.47
N ILE A 361 -14.18 -6.69 -11.11
CA ILE A 361 -14.54 -5.43 -10.45
C ILE A 361 -15.74 -5.59 -9.53
N ALA A 362 -16.73 -6.44 -9.89
CA ALA A 362 -17.83 -6.78 -8.98
C ALA A 362 -17.30 -7.40 -7.66
N ARG A 363 -16.29 -8.28 -7.74
CA ARG A 363 -15.65 -8.85 -6.54
C ARG A 363 -15.02 -7.78 -5.66
N LEU A 364 -14.39 -6.76 -6.26
CA LEU A 364 -13.86 -5.62 -5.51
C LEU A 364 -14.98 -4.77 -4.91
N SER A 365 -16.08 -4.58 -5.60
CA SER A 365 -17.23 -3.85 -5.06
C SER A 365 -17.80 -4.53 -3.82
N HIS A 366 -17.89 -5.86 -3.81
CA HIS A 366 -18.25 -6.64 -2.61
C HIS A 366 -17.24 -6.51 -1.49
N PHE A 367 -15.95 -6.47 -1.80
CA PHE A 367 -14.91 -6.24 -0.81
C PHE A 367 -15.13 -4.89 -0.11
N TYR A 368 -15.30 -3.80 -0.86
CA TYR A 368 -15.51 -2.47 -0.26
C TYR A 368 -16.84 -2.35 0.47
N GLN A 369 -17.89 -3.03 0.02
CA GLN A 369 -19.15 -3.13 0.74
C GLN A 369 -18.95 -3.78 2.11
N HIS A 370 -18.27 -4.91 2.16
CA HIS A 370 -18.00 -5.65 3.39
C HIS A 370 -17.10 -4.87 4.36
N GLU A 371 -16.10 -4.16 3.83
CA GLU A 371 -15.10 -3.43 4.64
C GLU A 371 -15.52 -2.00 5.01
N SER A 372 -16.65 -1.52 4.52
CA SER A 372 -17.21 -0.24 4.96
C SER A 372 -17.57 -0.30 6.44
N CYS A 373 -17.02 0.65 7.23
CA CYS A 373 -17.36 0.73 8.66
C CYS A 373 -18.78 1.22 8.94
N GLY A 374 -19.53 1.64 7.90
CA GLY A 374 -20.91 2.11 7.98
C GLY A 374 -21.11 3.48 8.64
N GLN A 375 -20.05 4.22 8.97
CA GLN A 375 -20.16 5.48 9.70
C GLN A 375 -20.81 6.58 8.88
N CYS A 376 -20.36 6.82 7.65
CA CYS A 376 -20.90 7.88 6.80
C CYS A 376 -21.87 7.33 5.76
N THR A 377 -22.99 8.04 5.55
CA THR A 377 -24.08 7.62 4.67
C THR A 377 -23.64 7.34 3.22
N PRO A 378 -22.83 8.20 2.56
CA PRO A 378 -22.42 7.94 1.19
C PRO A 378 -21.72 6.60 1.01
N CYS A 379 -20.77 6.27 1.89
CA CYS A 379 -20.04 5.01 1.84
C CYS A 379 -20.94 3.82 2.22
N ARG A 380 -21.67 3.88 3.34
CA ARG A 380 -22.55 2.79 3.80
C ARG A 380 -23.55 2.35 2.75
N GLU A 381 -24.27 3.31 2.17
CA GLU A 381 -25.32 3.02 1.18
C GLU A 381 -24.74 2.85 -0.23
N GLY A 382 -23.81 3.71 -0.60
CA GLY A 382 -23.24 3.73 -1.94
C GLY A 382 -22.46 2.47 -2.29
N THR A 383 -21.65 1.92 -1.37
CA THR A 383 -20.93 0.66 -1.62
C THR A 383 -21.88 -0.51 -1.84
N THR A 384 -23.02 -0.52 -1.13
CA THR A 384 -24.09 -1.51 -1.34
C THR A 384 -24.72 -1.38 -2.72
N TRP A 385 -24.96 -0.16 -3.19
CA TRP A 385 -25.51 0.09 -4.52
C TRP A 385 -24.53 -0.31 -5.62
N LEU A 386 -23.23 0.03 -5.44
CA LEU A 386 -22.20 -0.40 -6.38
C LEU A 386 -22.17 -1.93 -6.51
N ALA A 387 -22.11 -2.66 -5.39
CA ALA A 387 -22.04 -4.11 -5.40
C ALA A 387 -23.26 -4.73 -6.09
N LYS A 388 -24.47 -4.34 -5.67
CA LYS A 388 -25.72 -4.87 -6.27
C LYS A 388 -25.86 -4.58 -7.77
N THR A 389 -25.46 -3.39 -8.22
CA THR A 389 -25.50 -3.05 -9.64
C THR A 389 -24.45 -3.81 -10.43
N MET A 390 -23.24 -3.96 -9.87
CA MET A 390 -22.19 -4.77 -10.49
C MET A 390 -22.59 -6.24 -10.62
N ASP A 391 -23.30 -6.83 -9.66
CA ASP A 391 -23.85 -8.19 -9.77
C ASP A 391 -24.81 -8.32 -10.97
N ARG A 392 -25.65 -7.33 -11.19
CA ARG A 392 -26.54 -7.31 -12.35
C ARG A 392 -25.76 -7.23 -13.65
N PHE A 393 -24.68 -6.46 -13.70
CA PHE A 393 -23.80 -6.42 -14.87
C PHE A 393 -23.05 -7.74 -15.10
N VAL A 394 -22.66 -8.46 -14.03
CA VAL A 394 -22.06 -9.80 -14.15
C VAL A 394 -23.01 -10.77 -14.84
N ILE A 395 -24.29 -10.75 -14.50
CA ILE A 395 -25.31 -11.61 -15.09
C ILE A 395 -25.73 -11.09 -16.49
N GLY A 396 -25.73 -9.77 -16.67
CA GLY A 396 -26.27 -9.08 -17.84
C GLY A 396 -27.76 -8.66 -17.69
N ASP A 397 -28.39 -9.00 -16.55
CA ASP A 397 -29.77 -8.60 -16.25
C ASP A 397 -29.82 -7.15 -15.76
N ALA A 398 -29.51 -6.23 -16.66
CA ALA A 398 -29.48 -4.81 -16.42
C ALA A 398 -29.95 -4.02 -17.63
N GLN A 399 -30.15 -2.72 -17.47
CA GLN A 399 -30.47 -1.79 -18.55
C GLN A 399 -29.28 -0.90 -18.84
N SER A 400 -29.07 -0.49 -20.09
CA SER A 400 -27.93 0.37 -20.48
C SER A 400 -27.88 1.69 -19.68
N ARG A 401 -29.06 2.24 -19.28
CA ARG A 401 -29.12 3.44 -18.42
C ARG A 401 -28.52 3.23 -17.03
N GLU A 402 -28.43 1.98 -16.54
CA GLU A 402 -27.84 1.69 -15.23
C GLU A 402 -26.33 1.85 -15.24
N ILE A 403 -25.69 1.80 -16.41
CA ILE A 403 -24.26 2.10 -16.56
C ILE A 403 -23.99 3.58 -16.23
N ASP A 404 -24.85 4.49 -16.69
CA ASP A 404 -24.72 5.91 -16.38
C ASP A 404 -25.14 6.20 -14.93
N MET A 405 -26.18 5.51 -14.44
CA MET A 405 -26.62 5.61 -13.05
C MET A 405 -25.52 5.25 -12.06
N ILE A 406 -24.80 4.13 -12.28
CA ILE A 406 -23.74 3.70 -11.33
C ILE A 406 -22.56 4.68 -11.32
N ILE A 407 -22.25 5.34 -12.45
CA ILE A 407 -21.28 6.43 -12.51
C ILE A 407 -21.71 7.58 -11.59
N GLU A 408 -22.96 8.01 -11.66
CA GLU A 408 -23.45 9.09 -10.82
C GLU A 408 -23.45 8.70 -9.33
N VAL A 409 -23.83 7.46 -9.00
CA VAL A 409 -23.71 6.94 -7.63
C VAL A 409 -22.26 6.96 -7.16
N SER A 410 -21.31 6.48 -7.97
CA SER A 410 -19.91 6.44 -7.61
C SER A 410 -19.31 7.83 -7.35
N LYS A 411 -19.73 8.85 -8.11
CA LYS A 411 -19.35 10.26 -7.88
C LYS A 411 -19.91 10.84 -6.57
N ARG A 412 -20.96 10.24 -6.00
CA ARG A 412 -21.49 10.63 -4.69
C ARG A 412 -20.77 9.96 -3.52
N LEU A 413 -19.92 8.98 -3.81
CA LEU A 413 -18.99 8.40 -2.82
C LEU A 413 -17.68 9.15 -2.84
N GLU A 414 -17.11 9.36 -4.03
CA GLU A 414 -15.84 10.03 -4.24
C GLU A 414 -15.86 11.46 -3.66
N GLY A 415 -14.95 11.76 -2.75
CA GLY A 415 -14.85 13.05 -2.10
C GLY A 415 -15.97 13.41 -1.11
N HIS A 416 -16.95 12.53 -0.87
CA HIS A 416 -18.11 12.79 0.00
C HIS A 416 -18.16 11.88 1.24
N SER A 417 -17.15 11.06 1.46
CA SER A 417 -17.02 10.18 2.63
C SER A 417 -15.97 10.72 3.62
N ILE A 418 -16.03 10.26 4.87
CA ILE A 418 -15.11 10.69 5.94
C ILE A 418 -13.66 10.29 5.63
N CYS A 419 -13.45 9.16 4.97
CA CYS A 419 -12.13 8.61 4.65
C CYS A 419 -12.05 8.16 3.19
N GLY A 420 -10.85 7.80 2.74
CA GLY A 420 -10.58 7.37 1.37
C GLY A 420 -11.22 6.04 0.93
N LEU A 421 -11.95 5.33 1.80
CA LEU A 421 -12.64 4.09 1.40
C LEU A 421 -13.74 4.35 0.37
N GLY A 422 -14.43 5.49 0.45
CA GLY A 422 -15.41 5.88 -0.56
C GLY A 422 -14.80 6.06 -1.94
N ASP A 423 -13.65 6.72 -2.01
CA ASP A 423 -12.89 6.90 -3.26
C ASP A 423 -12.40 5.55 -3.80
N ALA A 424 -11.84 4.72 -2.91
CA ALA A 424 -11.36 3.38 -3.22
C ALA A 424 -12.45 2.45 -3.78
N ALA A 425 -13.69 2.58 -3.32
CA ALA A 425 -14.84 1.83 -3.82
C ALA A 425 -15.33 2.35 -5.18
N ALA A 426 -15.23 3.66 -5.40
CA ALA A 426 -15.74 4.32 -6.61
C ALA A 426 -14.80 4.12 -7.82
N TRP A 427 -13.50 4.31 -7.66
CA TRP A 427 -12.54 4.37 -8.76
C TRP A 427 -12.42 3.10 -9.61
N PRO A 428 -12.45 1.87 -9.08
CA PRO A 428 -12.45 0.66 -9.91
C PRO A 428 -13.66 0.57 -10.84
N VAL A 429 -14.85 0.93 -10.35
CA VAL A 429 -16.09 0.93 -11.13
C VAL A 429 -16.06 2.02 -12.22
N GLN A 430 -15.60 3.22 -11.86
CA GLN A 430 -15.44 4.32 -12.83
C GLN A 430 -14.45 3.95 -13.93
N ALA A 431 -13.32 3.33 -13.58
CA ALA A 431 -12.31 2.90 -14.54
C ALA A 431 -12.83 1.79 -15.46
N LEU A 432 -13.57 0.81 -14.93
CA LEU A 432 -14.22 -0.23 -15.74
C LEU A 432 -15.13 0.38 -16.78
N ILE A 433 -16.00 1.30 -16.39
CA ILE A 433 -16.96 1.90 -17.32
C ILE A 433 -16.25 2.82 -18.32
N LYS A 434 -15.33 3.66 -17.86
CA LYS A 434 -14.55 4.55 -18.72
C LYS A 434 -13.83 3.80 -19.84
N ASN A 435 -13.19 2.69 -19.48
CA ASN A 435 -12.25 1.99 -20.37
C ASN A 435 -12.87 0.79 -21.08
N PHE A 436 -13.95 0.19 -20.54
CA PHE A 436 -14.49 -1.09 -20.98
C PHE A 436 -16.03 -1.11 -21.06
N ARG A 437 -16.67 0.05 -21.18
CA ARG A 437 -18.14 0.17 -21.31
C ARG A 437 -18.75 -0.79 -22.35
N PRO A 438 -18.18 -0.97 -23.57
CA PRO A 438 -18.73 -1.88 -24.56
C PRO A 438 -18.86 -3.33 -24.06
N VAL A 439 -17.94 -3.78 -23.19
CA VAL A 439 -18.00 -5.16 -22.63
C VAL A 439 -19.24 -5.35 -21.76
N ILE A 440 -19.66 -4.30 -21.03
CA ILE A 440 -20.88 -4.33 -20.21
C ILE A 440 -22.11 -4.31 -21.12
N GLU A 441 -22.12 -3.43 -22.11
CA GLU A 441 -23.24 -3.29 -23.09
C GLU A 441 -23.44 -4.58 -23.87
N ASP A 442 -22.38 -5.23 -24.33
CA ASP A 442 -22.44 -6.51 -25.03
C ASP A 442 -23.01 -7.63 -24.14
N ARG A 443 -22.66 -7.64 -22.85
CA ARG A 443 -23.20 -8.62 -21.90
C ARG A 443 -24.70 -8.41 -21.68
N ILE A 444 -25.15 -7.17 -21.49
CA ILE A 444 -26.56 -6.82 -21.36
C ILE A 444 -27.33 -7.25 -22.61
N ALA A 445 -26.83 -6.88 -23.78
CA ALA A 445 -27.47 -7.25 -25.05
C ALA A 445 -27.52 -8.77 -25.26
N SER A 446 -26.49 -9.49 -24.84
CA SER A 446 -26.47 -10.96 -24.93
C SER A 446 -27.49 -11.61 -24.00
N PHE A 447 -27.64 -11.08 -22.79
CA PHE A 447 -28.67 -11.55 -21.86
C PHE A 447 -30.08 -11.31 -22.43
N GLN A 448 -30.38 -10.11 -22.96
CA GLN A 448 -31.66 -9.76 -23.55
C GLN A 448 -32.00 -10.69 -24.72
N ARG A 449 -31.07 -10.91 -25.65
CA ARG A 449 -31.29 -11.87 -26.79
C ARG A 449 -31.63 -13.29 -26.30
N THR A 450 -31.09 -13.69 -25.15
CA THR A 450 -31.41 -14.99 -24.57
C THR A 450 -32.85 -15.03 -24.01
N GLN A 451 -33.33 -13.94 -23.42
CA GLN A 451 -34.69 -13.82 -22.92
C GLN A 451 -35.69 -13.75 -24.07
N ASP A 452 -35.41 -12.96 -25.12
CA ASP A 452 -36.26 -12.84 -26.31
C ASP A 452 -36.46 -14.21 -27.00
N LYS A 453 -35.39 -15.00 -27.14
CA LYS A 453 -35.49 -16.37 -27.67
C LYS A 453 -36.37 -17.27 -26.82
N LYS A 454 -36.40 -17.13 -25.50
CA LYS A 454 -37.29 -17.89 -24.61
C LYS A 454 -38.75 -17.52 -24.82
N VAL A 455 -39.02 -16.24 -25.09
CA VAL A 455 -40.38 -15.76 -25.40
C VAL A 455 -40.86 -16.24 -26.77
N GLU A 456 -39.97 -16.19 -27.80
CA GLU A 456 -40.31 -16.67 -29.17
C GLU A 456 -40.67 -18.16 -29.22
N TYR A 457 -40.03 -18.99 -28.42
CA TYR A 457 -40.31 -20.44 -28.40
C TYR A 457 -41.44 -20.85 -27.45
N GLY A 458 -42.23 -19.91 -26.89
CA GLY A 458 -43.45 -20.17 -26.13
C GLY A 458 -43.30 -21.11 -24.93
N GLY A 459 -42.05 -21.41 -24.56
CA GLY A 459 -41.77 -22.32 -23.48
C GLY A 459 -41.27 -21.57 -22.23
N TRP A 460 -42.01 -21.64 -21.17
CA TRP A 460 -41.43 -21.68 -19.87
C TRP A 460 -40.37 -22.79 -19.89
N VAL A 461 -39.15 -22.41 -20.11
CA VAL A 461 -38.07 -23.37 -19.93
C VAL A 461 -38.04 -23.63 -18.45
N ASP A 462 -38.42 -24.83 -18.08
CA ASP A 462 -38.46 -25.33 -16.73
C ASP A 462 -37.20 -24.88 -15.99
N GLY A 463 -37.29 -24.53 -14.73
CA GLY A 463 -36.16 -23.98 -13.91
C GLY A 463 -34.83 -24.72 -14.03
N ALA A 464 -34.81 -25.90 -14.70
CA ALA A 464 -33.60 -26.64 -15.06
C ALA A 464 -32.68 -25.90 -16.04
N THR A 465 -33.22 -25.12 -16.99
CA THR A 465 -32.40 -24.40 -17.98
C THR A 465 -31.84 -23.09 -17.46
N VAL A 466 -32.50 -22.52 -16.47
CA VAL A 466 -31.92 -21.41 -15.68
C VAL A 466 -30.81 -21.94 -14.75
N LYS A 467 -30.89 -23.22 -14.36
CA LYS A 467 -29.83 -23.88 -13.56
C LYS A 467 -28.55 -24.16 -14.36
N ASP A 468 -28.66 -24.39 -15.65
CA ASP A 468 -27.51 -24.73 -16.50
C ASP A 468 -26.85 -23.52 -17.19
N GLY A 469 -27.49 -22.35 -17.09
CA GLY A 469 -26.96 -21.10 -17.61
C GLY A 469 -26.11 -20.31 -16.61
N LEU A 470 -26.33 -19.05 -16.59
CA LEU A 470 -25.54 -18.02 -15.94
C LEU A 470 -25.69 -17.95 -14.40
N VAL A 471 -26.72 -18.62 -13.82
CA VAL A 471 -27.06 -18.49 -12.38
C VAL A 471 -26.18 -19.35 -11.47
N ARG A 472 -25.53 -20.41 -11.99
CA ARG A 472 -24.64 -21.26 -11.16
C ARG A 472 -23.37 -20.58 -10.68
N ASP A 473 -22.95 -19.50 -11.34
CA ASP A 473 -21.70 -18.83 -11.04
C ASP A 473 -21.87 -17.57 -10.17
N VAL A 474 -23.07 -17.19 -9.79
CA VAL A 474 -23.29 -16.17 -8.76
C VAL A 474 -23.22 -16.86 -7.41
N PRO A 475 -22.17 -16.64 -6.62
CA PRO A 475 -22.07 -17.27 -5.30
C PRO A 475 -23.19 -16.74 -4.41
N HIS A 476 -24.19 -17.54 -4.10
CA HIS A 476 -25.17 -17.28 -3.04
C HIS A 476 -24.55 -17.33 -1.62
N HIS A 477 -23.21 -17.32 -1.51
CA HIS A 477 -22.50 -17.47 -0.24
C HIS A 477 -21.89 -16.15 0.21
N PHE A 478 -22.73 -15.13 0.43
CA PHE A 478 -22.35 -14.00 1.27
C PHE A 478 -23.52 -13.63 2.20
N HIS A 479 -24.06 -14.65 2.89
CA HIS A 479 -24.76 -14.45 4.13
C HIS A 479 -23.83 -14.96 5.24
N HIS A 480 -23.04 -14.05 5.79
CA HIS A 480 -22.68 -13.93 7.21
C HIS A 480 -21.63 -12.83 7.36
#